data_1e09e615c0da396a9b9e0294aa007e4d
#
_entry.id   1e09e615c0da396a9b9e0294aa007e4d
#
_cell.length_a   1.000
_cell.length_b   1.000
_cell.length_c   1.000
_cell.angle_alpha   90.00
_cell.angle_beta   90.00
_cell.angle_gamma   90.00
#
_symmetry.space_group_name_H-M   'P 1'
#
loop_
_entity.id
_entity.type
_entity.pdbx_description
1 polymer ?
#
loop_
_entity_poly.entity_id
_entity_poly.type
_entity_poly.pdbx_seq_one_letter_code
_entity_poly.pdbx_strand_id
1 'polypeptide(L)'
;MTRQNTDYGYDIQKVYLEMMMTDAETFVRCQAVFDPDTFDRRLQPQAKFLNDYVIEHNAMPTFDIVNAATEGNLKHPGELMENHYDWLLQDFETFSKHKALEKAILTSADLLESGEYGACEDLVKKAVQIGLQKDLGTDYFKDPRSRLEGIKDKNGQISTGWTNLDKKLFGGFNRGELNIFAGGSGSGKSLFLANLGVNFALTGLNVVYLTCLLYTSDAADEVDRV
;
A
#
# COMPACT_ATOMS: atom_id res chain seq x y z
N MET A 1 23.36 -10.03 12.32
CA MET A 1 24.32 -10.36 11.26
C MET A 1 24.28 -9.24 10.23
N THR A 2 25.31 -8.42 10.17
CA THR A 2 25.46 -7.33 9.20
C THR A 2 25.66 -7.99 7.83
N ARG A 3 24.66 -7.89 6.94
CA ARG A 3 24.83 -8.35 5.54
C ARG A 3 25.93 -7.48 4.91
N GLN A 4 27.05 -8.10 4.62
CA GLN A 4 28.07 -7.53 3.74
C GLN A 4 27.43 -7.25 2.38
N ASN A 5 27.88 -6.18 1.74
CA ASN A 5 27.56 -5.68 0.41
C ASN A 5 27.10 -6.81 -0.54
N THR A 6 25.81 -7.04 -0.68
CA THR A 6 25.29 -8.08 -1.58
C THR A 6 25.46 -7.53 -2.99
N ASP A 7 26.34 -8.13 -3.73
CA ASP A 7 26.47 -7.83 -5.16
C ASP A 7 25.24 -8.37 -5.89
N TYR A 8 24.33 -7.47 -6.25
CA TYR A 8 23.13 -7.78 -7.04
C TYR A 8 23.49 -7.95 -8.53
N GLY A 9 24.43 -8.86 -8.81
CA GLY A 9 24.84 -9.19 -10.17
C GLY A 9 23.77 -9.91 -10.97
N TYR A 10 24.12 -10.24 -12.23
CA TYR A 10 23.22 -10.88 -13.19
C TYR A 10 22.59 -12.18 -12.65
N ASP A 11 23.36 -13.04 -12.02
CA ASP A 11 22.91 -14.37 -11.61
C ASP A 11 21.80 -14.30 -10.54
N ILE A 12 21.94 -13.42 -9.55
CA ILE A 12 20.92 -13.26 -8.50
C ILE A 12 19.64 -12.66 -9.07
N GLN A 13 19.74 -11.68 -9.96
CA GLN A 13 18.58 -11.08 -10.63
C GLN A 13 17.87 -12.08 -11.54
N LYS A 14 18.61 -12.97 -12.20
CA LYS A 14 18.06 -14.07 -12.97
C LYS A 14 17.25 -15.02 -12.08
N VAL A 15 17.79 -15.39 -10.91
CA VAL A 15 17.09 -16.22 -9.92
C VAL A 15 15.79 -15.54 -9.46
N TYR A 16 15.77 -14.22 -9.25
CA TYR A 16 14.53 -13.51 -8.92
C TYR A 16 13.45 -13.71 -9.98
N LEU A 17 13.77 -13.50 -11.26
CA LEU A 17 12.81 -13.70 -12.35
C LEU A 17 12.34 -15.16 -12.45
N GLU A 18 13.27 -16.10 -12.35
CA GLU A 18 12.98 -17.53 -12.42
C GLU A 18 12.04 -17.96 -11.28
N MET A 19 12.26 -17.51 -10.05
CA MET A 19 11.40 -17.81 -8.91
C MET A 19 10.04 -17.13 -8.99
N MET A 20 9.97 -15.87 -9.41
CA MET A 20 8.71 -15.13 -9.58
C MET A 20 7.81 -15.77 -10.62
N MET A 21 8.37 -16.37 -11.66
CA MET A 21 7.61 -17.06 -12.71
C MET A 21 7.00 -18.39 -12.23
N THR A 22 7.45 -18.96 -11.12
CA THR A 22 6.91 -20.22 -10.60
C THR A 22 5.66 -20.05 -9.73
N ASP A 23 5.45 -18.84 -9.17
CA ASP A 23 4.32 -18.57 -8.27
C ASP A 23 3.71 -17.18 -8.52
N ALA A 24 2.47 -17.20 -9.01
CA ALA A 24 1.74 -15.97 -9.34
C ALA A 24 1.48 -15.08 -8.11
N GLU A 25 1.26 -15.65 -6.92
CA GLU A 25 1.05 -14.90 -5.69
C GLU A 25 2.32 -14.11 -5.32
N THR A 26 3.47 -14.75 -5.39
CA THR A 26 4.77 -14.11 -5.15
C THR A 26 5.03 -12.98 -6.13
N PHE A 27 4.73 -13.17 -7.43
CA PHE A 27 4.88 -12.10 -8.42
C PHE A 27 3.98 -10.90 -8.11
N VAL A 28 2.70 -11.13 -7.78
CA VAL A 28 1.75 -10.05 -7.43
C VAL A 28 2.24 -9.26 -6.22
N ARG A 29 2.82 -9.92 -5.21
CA ARG A 29 3.43 -9.23 -4.05
C ARG A 29 4.61 -8.35 -4.43
N CYS A 30 5.40 -8.78 -5.40
CA CYS A 30 6.55 -8.03 -5.93
C CYS A 30 6.14 -6.91 -6.90
N GLN A 31 4.98 -7.00 -7.54
CA GLN A 31 4.55 -6.12 -8.63
C GLN A 31 4.61 -4.63 -8.28
N ALA A 32 4.31 -4.27 -7.03
CA ALA A 32 4.35 -2.87 -6.57
C ALA A 32 5.76 -2.24 -6.62
N VAL A 33 6.81 -3.06 -6.61
CA VAL A 33 8.21 -2.63 -6.61
C VAL A 33 8.99 -3.16 -7.82
N PHE A 34 8.29 -3.86 -8.73
CA PHE A 34 8.87 -4.48 -9.90
C PHE A 34 9.04 -3.43 -11.01
N ASP A 35 10.26 -2.98 -11.23
CA ASP A 35 10.63 -2.07 -12.32
C ASP A 35 11.60 -2.80 -13.27
N PRO A 36 11.16 -3.20 -14.48
CA PRO A 36 12.01 -3.89 -15.46
C PRO A 36 13.31 -3.19 -15.77
N ASP A 37 13.34 -1.86 -15.74
CA ASP A 37 14.51 -1.05 -16.06
C ASP A 37 15.61 -1.12 -14.98
N THR A 38 15.30 -1.63 -13.80
CA THR A 38 16.26 -1.79 -12.68
C THR A 38 17.09 -3.05 -12.79
N PHE A 39 16.69 -3.99 -13.64
CA PHE A 39 17.42 -5.23 -13.88
C PHE A 39 18.66 -5.00 -14.76
N ASP A 40 19.60 -5.96 -14.71
CA ASP A 40 20.73 -6.02 -15.66
C ASP A 40 20.23 -5.96 -17.10
N ARG A 41 20.92 -5.22 -17.96
CA ARG A 41 20.50 -4.99 -19.36
C ARG A 41 20.16 -6.27 -20.12
N ARG A 42 20.82 -7.38 -19.78
CA ARG A 42 20.58 -8.70 -20.38
C ARG A 42 19.25 -9.34 -19.93
N LEU A 43 18.69 -8.92 -18.79
CA LEU A 43 17.46 -9.42 -18.23
C LEU A 43 16.27 -8.46 -18.41
N GLN A 44 16.52 -7.22 -18.80
CA GLN A 44 15.46 -6.23 -19.03
C GLN A 44 14.41 -6.69 -20.05
N PRO A 45 14.77 -7.31 -21.19
CA PRO A 45 13.77 -7.81 -22.15
C PRO A 45 12.81 -8.84 -21.51
N GLN A 46 13.37 -9.78 -20.71
CA GLN A 46 12.58 -10.81 -20.04
C GLN A 46 11.69 -10.21 -18.93
N ALA A 47 12.25 -9.29 -18.11
CA ALA A 47 11.51 -8.62 -17.06
C ALA A 47 10.36 -7.77 -17.64
N LYS A 48 10.62 -7.04 -18.73
CA LYS A 48 9.61 -6.23 -19.41
C LYS A 48 8.52 -7.09 -20.02
N PHE A 49 8.89 -8.13 -20.76
CA PHE A 49 7.93 -9.05 -21.34
C PHE A 49 7.04 -9.71 -20.27
N LEU A 50 7.64 -10.15 -19.16
CA LEU A 50 6.91 -10.74 -18.02
C LEU A 50 5.88 -9.76 -17.45
N ASN A 51 6.29 -8.53 -17.18
CA ASN A 51 5.41 -7.50 -16.64
C ASN A 51 4.26 -7.16 -17.60
N ASP A 52 4.57 -6.93 -18.86
CA ASP A 52 3.58 -6.55 -19.88
C ASP A 52 2.58 -7.70 -20.12
N TYR A 53 3.06 -8.94 -20.18
CA TYR A 53 2.23 -10.13 -20.37
C TYR A 53 1.25 -10.31 -19.21
N VAL A 54 1.71 -10.15 -17.97
CA VAL A 54 0.83 -10.29 -16.79
C VAL A 54 -0.23 -9.18 -16.77
N ILE A 55 0.13 -7.96 -17.13
CA ILE A 55 -0.83 -6.83 -17.20
C ILE A 55 -1.89 -7.08 -18.29
N GLU A 56 -1.48 -7.59 -19.47
CA GLU A 56 -2.39 -7.78 -20.59
C GLU A 56 -3.30 -9.00 -20.42
N HIS A 57 -2.74 -10.11 -19.93
CA HIS A 57 -3.43 -11.41 -19.91
C HIS A 57 -3.94 -11.83 -18.53
N ASN A 58 -3.56 -11.09 -17.46
CA ASN A 58 -3.84 -11.45 -16.07
C ASN A 58 -3.46 -12.91 -15.73
N ALA A 59 -2.38 -13.38 -16.33
CA ALA A 59 -1.85 -14.73 -16.17
C ALA A 59 -0.32 -14.74 -16.32
N MET A 60 0.34 -15.70 -15.67
CA MET A 60 1.78 -15.87 -15.80
C MET A 60 2.16 -16.55 -17.11
N PRO A 61 3.15 -16.04 -17.88
CA PRO A 61 3.68 -16.73 -19.05
C PRO A 61 4.49 -17.97 -18.63
N THR A 62 4.60 -18.95 -19.51
CA THR A 62 5.54 -20.06 -19.31
C THR A 62 6.96 -19.64 -19.64
N PHE A 63 7.95 -20.37 -19.10
CA PHE A 63 9.38 -20.13 -19.40
C PHE A 63 9.65 -20.19 -20.90
N ASP A 64 9.00 -21.12 -21.61
CA ASP A 64 9.19 -21.26 -23.07
C ASP A 64 8.66 -20.03 -23.81
N ILE A 65 7.53 -19.46 -23.39
CA ILE A 65 6.97 -18.23 -24.01
C ILE A 65 7.93 -17.06 -23.82
N VAL A 66 8.42 -16.83 -22.58
CA VAL A 66 9.34 -15.74 -22.29
C VAL A 66 10.63 -15.91 -23.05
N ASN A 67 11.22 -17.09 -23.04
CA ASN A 67 12.48 -17.36 -23.72
C ASN A 67 12.35 -17.22 -25.25
N ALA A 68 11.25 -17.68 -25.83
CA ALA A 68 11.02 -17.56 -27.27
C ALA A 68 10.82 -16.08 -27.69
N ALA A 69 10.11 -15.29 -26.87
CA ALA A 69 9.82 -13.89 -27.17
C ALA A 69 11.03 -12.96 -26.97
N THR A 70 11.96 -13.32 -26.07
CA THR A 70 13.06 -12.43 -25.66
C THR A 70 14.45 -12.97 -25.96
N GLU A 71 14.53 -14.11 -26.67
CA GLU A 71 15.78 -14.86 -26.89
C GLU A 71 16.52 -15.15 -25.57
N GLY A 72 15.74 -15.30 -24.49
CA GLY A 72 16.23 -15.51 -23.15
C GLY A 72 16.61 -16.97 -22.86
N ASN A 73 17.09 -17.19 -21.65
CA ASN A 73 17.47 -18.51 -21.18
C ASN A 73 17.07 -18.69 -19.69
N LEU A 74 15.87 -18.27 -19.33
CA LEU A 74 15.30 -18.52 -18.00
C LEU A 74 14.94 -20.00 -17.88
N LYS A 75 15.15 -20.56 -16.68
CA LYS A 75 14.89 -21.98 -16.40
C LYS A 75 14.02 -22.12 -15.17
N HIS A 76 13.21 -23.17 -15.15
CA HIS A 76 12.47 -23.50 -13.93
C HIS A 76 13.46 -23.92 -12.83
N PRO A 77 13.43 -23.29 -11.66
CA PRO A 77 14.40 -23.51 -10.59
C PRO A 77 14.23 -24.87 -9.85
N GLY A 78 13.28 -25.73 -10.29
CA GLY A 78 12.95 -26.99 -9.63
C GLY A 78 11.91 -26.84 -8.54
N GLU A 79 11.90 -27.76 -7.58
CA GLU A 79 11.00 -27.71 -6.43
C GLU A 79 11.46 -26.64 -5.44
N LEU A 80 10.59 -25.68 -5.17
CA LEU A 80 10.80 -24.61 -4.21
C LEU A 80 9.97 -24.86 -2.95
N MET A 81 10.55 -24.55 -1.79
CA MET A 81 9.88 -24.58 -0.49
C MET A 81 9.42 -23.19 -0.12
N GLU A 82 8.45 -23.07 0.78
CA GLU A 82 7.88 -21.80 1.24
C GLU A 82 8.96 -20.81 1.73
N ASN A 83 9.96 -21.30 2.45
CA ASN A 83 11.07 -20.48 2.91
C ASN A 83 11.92 -19.84 1.80
N HIS A 84 11.93 -20.43 0.58
CA HIS A 84 12.62 -19.86 -0.57
C HIS A 84 11.88 -18.62 -1.07
N TYR A 85 10.54 -18.62 -1.06
CA TYR A 85 9.74 -17.45 -1.43
C TYR A 85 9.84 -16.34 -0.39
N ASP A 86 9.89 -16.66 0.91
CA ASP A 86 10.12 -15.67 1.96
C ASP A 86 11.47 -14.98 1.80
N TRP A 87 12.51 -15.76 1.50
CA TRP A 87 13.83 -15.21 1.19
C TRP A 87 13.77 -14.31 -0.04
N LEU A 88 13.15 -14.78 -1.14
CA LEU A 88 13.00 -14.00 -2.36
C LEU A 88 12.34 -12.64 -2.07
N LEU A 89 11.23 -12.63 -1.36
CA LEU A 89 10.48 -11.42 -1.05
C LEU A 89 11.33 -10.41 -0.27
N GLN A 90 12.04 -10.85 0.76
CA GLN A 90 12.91 -9.98 1.56
C GLN A 90 14.10 -9.44 0.75
N ASP A 91 14.73 -10.30 -0.02
CA ASP A 91 15.93 -9.93 -0.77
C ASP A 91 15.60 -9.06 -1.97
N PHE A 92 14.50 -9.37 -2.68
CA PHE A 92 14.00 -8.56 -3.79
C PHE A 92 13.50 -7.17 -3.32
N GLU A 93 12.85 -7.06 -2.16
CA GLU A 93 12.50 -5.75 -1.58
C GLU A 93 13.75 -4.90 -1.33
N THR A 94 14.81 -5.52 -0.80
CA THR A 94 16.08 -4.84 -0.54
C THR A 94 16.76 -4.42 -1.84
N PHE A 95 16.78 -5.30 -2.84
CA PHE A 95 17.27 -5.02 -4.19
C PHE A 95 16.53 -3.84 -4.83
N SER A 96 15.20 -3.88 -4.83
CA SER A 96 14.37 -2.83 -5.43
C SER A 96 14.56 -1.48 -4.75
N LYS A 97 14.64 -1.45 -3.41
CA LYS A 97 14.97 -0.23 -2.65
C LYS A 97 16.35 0.32 -3.01
N HIS A 98 17.35 -0.56 -3.09
CA HIS A 98 18.70 -0.18 -3.46
C HIS A 98 18.74 0.45 -4.84
N LYS A 99 18.12 -0.21 -5.84
CA LYS A 99 18.06 0.27 -7.21
C LYS A 99 17.28 1.58 -7.36
N ALA A 100 16.16 1.71 -6.66
CA ALA A 100 15.38 2.94 -6.67
C ALA A 100 16.15 4.13 -6.07
N LEU A 101 16.85 3.90 -4.97
CA LEU A 101 17.71 4.92 -4.36
C LEU A 101 18.90 5.28 -5.25
N GLU A 102 19.55 4.28 -5.84
CA GLU A 102 20.64 4.50 -6.82
C GLU A 102 20.16 5.41 -7.97
N LYS A 103 19.03 5.06 -8.59
CA LYS A 103 18.39 5.84 -9.66
C LYS A 103 18.03 7.25 -9.19
N ALA A 104 17.43 7.37 -7.99
CA ALA A 104 17.05 8.66 -7.42
C ALA A 104 18.27 9.57 -7.17
N ILE A 105 19.35 9.02 -6.62
CA ILE A 105 20.59 9.78 -6.37
C ILE A 105 21.21 10.27 -7.69
N LEU A 106 21.30 9.41 -8.70
CA LEU A 106 21.85 9.77 -10.00
C LEU A 106 21.02 10.87 -10.68
N THR A 107 19.70 10.71 -10.71
CA THR A 107 18.79 11.72 -11.30
C THR A 107 18.76 13.01 -10.48
N SER A 108 18.92 12.92 -9.16
CA SER A 108 18.97 14.10 -8.28
C SER A 108 20.17 15.00 -8.56
N ALA A 109 21.28 14.45 -9.04
CA ALA A 109 22.44 15.25 -9.41
C ALA A 109 22.08 16.23 -10.56
N ASP A 110 21.38 15.77 -11.58
CA ASP A 110 20.95 16.59 -12.72
C ASP A 110 19.90 17.64 -12.30
N LEU A 111 18.97 17.26 -11.40
CA LEU A 111 17.94 18.15 -10.84
C LEU A 111 18.55 19.26 -9.97
N LEU A 112 19.59 18.95 -9.22
CA LEU A 112 20.31 19.94 -8.41
C LEU A 112 21.05 20.96 -9.28
N GLU A 113 21.66 20.52 -10.39
CA GLU A 113 22.31 21.42 -11.36
C GLU A 113 21.30 22.36 -12.03
N SER A 114 20.07 21.88 -12.27
CA SER A 114 18.98 22.69 -12.84
C SER A 114 18.26 23.57 -11.80
N GLY A 115 18.55 23.41 -10.50
CA GLY A 115 17.91 24.17 -9.42
C GLY A 115 16.51 23.70 -9.03
N GLU A 116 16.11 22.50 -9.45
CA GLU A 116 14.79 21.91 -9.19
C GLU A 116 14.74 21.13 -7.85
N TYR A 117 14.96 21.83 -6.74
CA TYR A 117 15.08 21.21 -5.41
C TYR A 117 13.83 20.44 -4.95
N GLY A 118 12.62 20.94 -5.28
CA GLY A 118 11.37 20.26 -4.93
C GLY A 118 11.21 18.93 -5.63
N ALA A 119 11.55 18.86 -6.92
CA ALA A 119 11.51 17.61 -7.69
C ALA A 119 12.54 16.59 -7.16
N CYS A 120 13.72 17.05 -6.75
CA CYS A 120 14.74 16.23 -6.11
C CYS A 120 14.23 15.62 -4.79
N GLU A 121 13.63 16.43 -3.91
CA GLU A 121 13.06 15.97 -2.64
C GLU A 121 11.97 14.91 -2.84
N ASP A 122 11.05 15.14 -3.76
CA ASP A 122 9.96 14.22 -4.06
C ASP A 122 10.47 12.89 -4.64
N LEU A 123 11.50 12.94 -5.48
CA LEU A 123 12.12 11.74 -6.07
C LEU A 123 12.75 10.86 -4.98
N VAL A 124 13.52 11.46 -4.07
CA VAL A 124 14.15 10.74 -2.96
C VAL A 124 13.12 10.19 -1.99
N LYS A 125 12.07 10.97 -1.64
CA LYS A 125 10.98 10.49 -0.79
C LYS A 125 10.28 9.27 -1.37
N LYS A 126 9.96 9.29 -2.66
CA LYS A 126 9.35 8.15 -3.36
C LYS A 126 10.25 6.92 -3.32
N ALA A 127 11.55 7.07 -3.56
CA ALA A 127 12.50 5.96 -3.54
C ALA A 127 12.63 5.32 -2.14
N VAL A 128 12.57 6.11 -1.06
CA VAL A 128 12.62 5.60 0.33
C VAL A 128 11.33 4.86 0.70
N GLN A 129 10.18 5.25 0.14
CA GLN A 129 8.88 4.66 0.46
C GLN A 129 8.59 3.35 -0.29
N ILE A 130 9.47 2.93 -1.20
CA ILE A 130 9.30 1.66 -1.93
C ILE A 130 9.26 0.49 -0.94
N GLY A 131 8.27 -0.37 -1.12
CA GLY A 131 8.10 -1.58 -0.33
C GLY A 131 7.13 -2.54 -0.97
N LEU A 132 7.27 -3.84 -0.65
CA LEU A 132 6.38 -4.87 -1.13
C LEU A 132 4.94 -4.64 -0.66
N GLN A 133 4.00 -5.06 -1.48
CA GLN A 133 2.61 -5.16 -1.08
C GLN A 133 2.46 -6.29 -0.05
N LYS A 134 2.35 -5.90 1.22
CA LYS A 134 2.28 -6.87 2.34
C LYS A 134 0.90 -7.50 2.51
N ASP A 135 -0.14 -6.82 2.04
CA ASP A 135 -1.52 -7.27 2.16
C ASP A 135 -2.14 -7.38 0.76
N LEU A 136 -2.32 -8.60 0.30
CA LEU A 136 -3.01 -8.93 -0.95
C LEU A 136 -4.54 -8.96 -0.79
N GLY A 137 -5.03 -8.56 0.37
CA GLY A 137 -6.42 -8.73 0.75
C GLY A 137 -6.67 -10.12 1.35
N THR A 138 -7.94 -10.41 1.57
CA THR A 138 -8.36 -11.66 2.23
C THR A 138 -9.01 -12.56 1.20
N ASP A 139 -8.47 -13.75 1.01
CA ASP A 139 -9.16 -14.80 0.23
C ASP A 139 -10.48 -15.14 0.90
N TYR A 140 -11.57 -14.86 0.17
CA TYR A 140 -12.94 -15.01 0.69
C TYR A 140 -13.24 -16.45 1.11
N PHE A 141 -12.67 -17.45 0.50
CA PHE A 141 -12.98 -18.86 0.72
C PHE A 141 -11.97 -19.59 1.60
N LYS A 142 -10.79 -19.03 1.88
CA LYS A 142 -9.69 -19.70 2.59
C LYS A 142 -9.97 -19.96 4.08
N ASP A 143 -10.65 -19.07 4.79
CA ASP A 143 -11.09 -19.26 6.18
C ASP A 143 -12.31 -18.41 6.55
N PRO A 144 -13.55 -18.87 6.26
CA PRO A 144 -14.77 -18.14 6.56
C PRO A 144 -15.02 -17.95 8.06
N ARG A 145 -14.54 -18.87 8.93
CA ARG A 145 -14.78 -18.82 10.37
C ARG A 145 -13.98 -17.71 11.05
N SER A 146 -12.67 -17.68 10.80
CA SER A 146 -11.78 -16.64 11.34
C SER A 146 -12.23 -15.25 10.94
N ARG A 147 -12.79 -15.08 9.75
CA ARG A 147 -13.36 -13.80 9.31
C ARG A 147 -14.64 -13.41 10.04
N LEU A 148 -15.55 -14.34 10.26
CA LEU A 148 -16.76 -14.10 11.02
C LEU A 148 -16.44 -13.71 12.47
N GLU A 149 -15.42 -14.34 13.06
CA GLU A 149 -14.90 -13.95 14.38
C GLU A 149 -14.28 -12.55 14.34
N GLY A 150 -13.42 -12.25 13.37
CA GLY A 150 -12.83 -10.92 13.22
C GLY A 150 -13.83 -9.79 12.93
N ILE A 151 -14.98 -10.09 12.30
CA ILE A 151 -16.08 -9.12 12.11
C ILE A 151 -16.81 -8.89 13.43
N LYS A 152 -17.03 -9.94 14.23
CA LYS A 152 -17.67 -9.80 15.54
C LYS A 152 -16.85 -8.98 16.52
N ASP A 153 -15.53 -9.15 16.51
CA ASP A 153 -14.61 -8.45 17.41
C ASP A 153 -14.38 -6.97 17.04
N LYS A 154 -14.76 -6.57 15.84
CA LYS A 154 -14.54 -5.20 15.33
C LYS A 154 -15.71 -4.25 15.58
N ASN A 155 -16.86 -4.74 16.00
CA ASN A 155 -18.06 -3.90 16.21
C ASN A 155 -17.95 -3.06 17.48
N GLY A 156 -18.26 -1.77 17.36
CA GLY A 156 -18.41 -0.88 18.51
C GLY A 156 -17.11 -0.51 19.24
N GLN A 157 -16.00 -0.42 18.54
CA GLN A 157 -14.69 -0.15 19.15
C GLN A 157 -14.50 1.28 19.62
N ILE A 158 -15.30 2.23 19.12
CA ILE A 158 -15.15 3.66 19.39
C ILE A 158 -16.51 4.18 19.88
N SER A 159 -16.63 4.35 21.20
CA SER A 159 -17.83 4.92 21.81
C SER A 159 -18.06 6.35 21.32
N THR A 160 -19.32 6.70 21.03
CA THR A 160 -19.73 8.07 20.69
C THR A 160 -19.80 8.99 21.89
N GLY A 161 -19.74 8.45 23.11
CA GLY A 161 -19.96 9.14 24.35
C GLY A 161 -21.46 9.30 24.72
N TRP A 162 -22.38 8.84 23.88
CA TRP A 162 -23.81 8.82 24.12
C TRP A 162 -24.34 7.39 24.23
N THR A 163 -24.68 6.97 25.44
CA THR A 163 -25.10 5.58 25.72
C THR A 163 -26.23 5.08 24.82
N ASN A 164 -27.19 5.93 24.49
CA ASN A 164 -28.33 5.55 23.65
C ASN A 164 -27.94 5.39 22.17
N LEU A 165 -26.98 6.17 21.70
CA LEU A 165 -26.45 6.05 20.35
C LEU A 165 -25.56 4.80 20.24
N ASP A 166 -24.68 4.60 21.22
CA ASP A 166 -23.81 3.42 21.26
C ASP A 166 -24.62 2.13 21.29
N LYS A 167 -25.71 2.06 22.04
CA LYS A 167 -26.62 0.90 22.03
C LYS A 167 -27.20 0.62 20.64
N LYS A 168 -27.55 1.66 19.87
CA LYS A 168 -28.06 1.51 18.51
C LYS A 168 -26.97 1.12 17.49
N LEU A 169 -25.74 1.50 17.78
CA LEU A 169 -24.56 1.19 16.96
C LEU A 169 -23.81 -0.08 17.42
N PHE A 170 -24.43 -0.88 18.30
CA PHE A 170 -23.82 -2.10 18.85
C PHE A 170 -22.48 -1.86 19.55
N GLY A 171 -22.32 -0.73 20.22
CA GLY A 171 -21.15 -0.36 21.00
C GLY A 171 -20.46 0.93 20.56
N GLY A 172 -20.77 1.47 19.40
CA GLY A 172 -20.19 2.69 18.84
C GLY A 172 -19.76 2.53 17.39
N PHE A 173 -18.83 3.36 16.95
CA PHE A 173 -18.26 3.29 15.59
C PHE A 173 -17.15 2.26 15.47
N ASN A 174 -16.89 1.83 14.25
CA ASN A 174 -15.77 0.94 13.93
C ASN A 174 -14.62 1.72 13.30
N ARG A 175 -13.40 1.20 13.42
CA ARG A 175 -12.24 1.74 12.74
C ARG A 175 -12.32 1.51 11.23
N GLY A 176 -11.90 2.51 10.45
CA GLY A 176 -11.87 2.42 8.99
C GLY A 176 -13.23 2.60 8.31
N GLU A 177 -14.26 3.03 9.03
CA GLU A 177 -15.59 3.29 8.47
C GLU A 177 -15.80 4.77 8.15
N LEU A 178 -16.57 5.03 7.10
CA LEU A 178 -17.10 6.34 6.77
C LEU A 178 -18.54 6.45 7.31
N ASN A 179 -18.74 7.32 8.30
CA ASN A 179 -20.07 7.59 8.87
C ASN A 179 -20.58 8.93 8.36
N ILE A 180 -21.77 8.92 7.76
CA ILE A 180 -22.40 10.11 7.17
C ILE A 180 -23.64 10.50 7.97
N PHE A 181 -23.68 11.76 8.47
CA PHE A 181 -24.82 12.33 9.16
C PHE A 181 -25.55 13.30 8.23
N ALA A 182 -26.78 12.97 7.87
CA ALA A 182 -27.61 13.78 6.99
C ALA A 182 -28.81 14.38 7.74
N GLY A 183 -29.20 15.57 7.35
CA GLY A 183 -30.36 16.28 7.92
C GLY A 183 -30.58 17.62 7.23
N GLY A 184 -31.75 18.20 7.40
CA GLY A 184 -32.10 19.53 6.85
C GLY A 184 -31.22 20.67 7.39
N SER A 185 -31.34 21.84 6.80
CA SER A 185 -30.70 23.06 7.34
C SER A 185 -31.22 23.33 8.75
N GLY A 186 -30.38 23.79 9.67
CA GLY A 186 -30.77 24.08 11.06
C GLY A 186 -30.99 22.85 11.96
N SER A 187 -30.81 21.61 11.46
CA SER A 187 -31.01 20.36 12.24
C SER A 187 -29.92 20.07 13.28
N GLY A 188 -28.93 20.94 13.43
CA GLY A 188 -27.84 20.75 14.39
C GLY A 188 -26.71 19.81 13.98
N LYS A 189 -26.57 19.48 12.67
CA LYS A 189 -25.52 18.57 12.16
C LYS A 189 -24.10 18.98 12.59
N SER A 190 -23.76 20.25 12.41
CA SER A 190 -22.42 20.78 12.75
C SER A 190 -22.18 20.74 14.25
N LEU A 191 -23.20 21.08 15.06
CA LEU A 191 -23.15 21.00 16.52
C LEU A 191 -22.97 19.54 16.98
N PHE A 192 -23.71 18.61 16.38
CA PHE A 192 -23.56 17.17 16.65
C PHE A 192 -22.14 16.68 16.37
N LEU A 193 -21.58 17.01 15.19
CA LEU A 193 -20.23 16.62 14.81
C LEU A 193 -19.16 17.24 15.72
N ALA A 194 -19.33 18.51 16.12
CA ALA A 194 -18.42 19.17 17.04
C ALA A 194 -18.42 18.46 18.42
N ASN A 195 -19.59 18.17 18.98
CA ASN A 195 -19.71 17.43 20.25
C ASN A 195 -19.16 16.01 20.14
N LEU A 196 -19.38 15.32 19.02
CA LEU A 196 -18.81 14.00 18.75
C LEU A 196 -17.27 14.06 18.75
N GLY A 197 -16.70 15.07 18.11
CA GLY A 197 -15.26 15.31 18.12
C GLY A 197 -14.70 15.54 19.52
N VAL A 198 -15.41 16.33 20.35
CA VAL A 198 -15.05 16.55 21.75
C VAL A 198 -15.09 15.23 22.54
N ASN A 199 -16.17 14.44 22.37
CA ASN A 199 -16.27 13.15 23.05
C ASN A 199 -15.11 12.22 22.69
N PHE A 200 -14.75 12.14 21.42
CA PHE A 200 -13.59 11.33 20.98
C PHE A 200 -12.27 11.84 21.58
N ALA A 201 -12.07 13.14 21.61
CA ALA A 201 -10.87 13.73 22.22
C ALA A 201 -10.81 13.42 23.74
N LEU A 202 -11.92 13.46 24.46
CA LEU A 202 -12.00 13.11 25.87
C LEU A 202 -11.69 11.63 26.15
N THR A 203 -11.91 10.75 25.16
CA THR A 203 -11.51 9.32 25.25
C THR A 203 -10.04 9.08 24.88
N GLY A 204 -9.26 10.12 24.58
CA GLY A 204 -7.84 10.03 24.24
C GLY A 204 -7.56 9.76 22.76
N LEU A 205 -8.56 9.90 21.89
CA LEU A 205 -8.37 9.77 20.45
C LEU A 205 -7.88 11.08 19.84
N ASN A 206 -7.00 11.00 18.84
CA ASN A 206 -6.62 12.15 18.03
C ASN A 206 -7.74 12.47 17.05
N VAL A 207 -8.27 13.71 17.11
CA VAL A 207 -9.39 14.16 16.30
C VAL A 207 -8.94 15.31 15.38
N VAL A 208 -9.24 15.20 14.08
CA VAL A 208 -9.10 16.29 13.12
C VAL A 208 -10.48 16.72 12.68
N TYR A 209 -10.86 17.99 12.93
CA TYR A 209 -12.14 18.55 12.54
C TYR A 209 -11.94 19.49 11.34
N LEU A 210 -12.50 19.11 10.20
CA LEU A 210 -12.45 19.90 8.99
C LEU A 210 -13.84 20.50 8.71
N THR A 211 -13.93 21.81 8.59
CA THR A 211 -15.18 22.51 8.29
C THR A 211 -14.97 23.55 7.20
N CYS A 212 -15.96 23.68 6.32
CA CYS A 212 -16.02 24.76 5.34
C CYS A 212 -16.76 26.01 5.88
N LEU A 213 -17.29 25.94 7.12
CA LEU A 213 -17.88 27.08 7.78
C LEU A 213 -16.76 28.04 8.23
N LEU A 214 -16.67 29.19 7.61
CA LEU A 214 -15.64 30.22 7.90
C LEU A 214 -15.73 30.81 9.30
N TYR A 215 -16.86 30.59 10.01
CA TYR A 215 -17.12 31.15 11.33
C TYR A 215 -17.70 30.07 12.25
N THR A 216 -16.92 29.60 13.18
CA THR A 216 -17.40 28.79 14.31
C THR A 216 -18.18 29.63 15.34
N SER A 217 -18.06 30.98 15.28
CA SER A 217 -18.79 31.95 16.13
C SER A 217 -20.16 32.32 15.58
N ASP A 218 -20.39 32.27 14.26
CA ASP A 218 -21.68 32.63 13.64
C ASP A 218 -22.79 31.57 13.88
N ALA A 219 -22.45 30.37 14.28
CA ALA A 219 -23.46 29.38 14.67
C ALA A 219 -24.22 29.77 15.99
N ALA A 220 -23.66 30.69 16.79
CA ALA A 220 -24.27 31.23 17.96
C ALA A 220 -25.17 32.46 17.62
N ASP A 221 -24.82 33.20 16.57
CA ASP A 221 -25.55 34.43 16.18
C ASP A 221 -26.80 34.12 15.33
N GLU A 222 -26.94 32.93 14.74
CA GLU A 222 -28.19 32.52 14.06
C GLU A 222 -29.33 32.17 15.04
N VAL A 223 -29.03 31.97 16.31
CA VAL A 223 -30.06 31.67 17.33
C VAL A 223 -30.79 32.94 17.84
N ASP A 224 -30.17 34.10 17.66
CA ASP A 224 -30.75 35.39 18.10
C ASP A 224 -31.57 36.14 17.01
N ARG A 225 -31.88 35.48 15.89
CA ARG A 225 -32.74 36.01 14.84
C ARG A 225 -34.05 35.23 14.66
N VAL A 226 -34.79 35.09 15.74
CA VAL A 226 -36.22 34.73 15.71
C VAL A 226 -37.01 35.73 16.53
#